data_94f4ec3fd6021825eb055a3c094c8afb
#
_entry.id   94f4ec3fd6021825eb055a3c094c8afb
#
_cell.length_a   1.000
_cell.length_b   1.000
_cell.length_c   1.000
_cell.angle_alpha   90.00
_cell.angle_beta   90.00
_cell.angle_gamma   90.00
#
_symmetry.space_group_name_H-M   'P 1'
#
loop_
_entity.id
_entity.type
_entity.pdbx_description
1 polymer ?
#
loop_
_entity_poly.entity_id
_entity_poly.type
_entity_poly.pdbx_seq_one_letter_code
_entity_poly.pdbx_strand_id
1 'polypeptide(L)'
;GMVSTIADSDMSRIFFFDDVNSKQYFFKQFLAGAFTMIAMTGLDQDMMQRNLSCKNFKDSQKNMITSVISQFFVILLFLMLGVLLYIFAANQQIAVEKSDELFPLIATGNYFPAIVGILFIIGLISSAYSAAGSALTALTTSFTVDILGTKGKSEETVVKMRKKVHIGMAVVMGITIFVFNLLNNTSVIDAVYILASYTYGPILGLFAFGIFMK
;
A
#
# COMPACT_ATOMS: atom_id res chain seq x y z
N GLY A 1 -3.63 -9.35 -30.77
CA GLY A 1 -3.03 -8.11 -30.25
C GLY A 1 -2.87 -8.16 -28.72
N MET A 2 -2.15 -7.21 -28.10
CA MET A 2 -1.84 -7.21 -26.65
C MET A 2 -3.05 -7.54 -25.76
N VAL A 3 -4.21 -6.93 -26.03
CA VAL A 3 -5.45 -7.18 -25.27
C VAL A 3 -5.95 -8.61 -25.44
N SER A 4 -5.90 -9.18 -26.65
CA SER A 4 -6.28 -10.58 -26.86
C SER A 4 -5.33 -11.53 -26.14
N THR A 5 -4.03 -11.28 -26.17
CA THR A 5 -3.03 -12.09 -25.46
C THR A 5 -3.28 -12.11 -23.95
N ILE A 6 -3.67 -10.98 -23.38
CA ILE A 6 -4.04 -10.89 -21.96
C ILE A 6 -5.33 -11.64 -21.69
N ALA A 7 -6.37 -11.42 -22.53
CA ALA A 7 -7.68 -12.04 -22.34
C ALA A 7 -7.65 -13.58 -22.45
N ASP A 8 -6.79 -14.12 -23.30
CA ASP A 8 -6.63 -15.55 -23.51
C ASP A 8 -5.75 -16.24 -22.44
N SER A 9 -5.17 -15.48 -21.52
CA SER A 9 -4.35 -16.00 -20.43
C SER A 9 -5.20 -16.52 -19.28
N ASP A 10 -4.81 -17.66 -18.69
CA ASP A 10 -5.42 -18.21 -17.47
C ASP A 10 -5.39 -17.23 -16.29
N MET A 11 -4.46 -16.27 -16.31
CA MET A 11 -4.34 -15.20 -15.31
C MET A 11 -5.39 -14.10 -15.44
N SER A 12 -6.20 -14.09 -16.52
CA SER A 12 -7.26 -13.09 -16.74
C SER A 12 -8.61 -13.44 -16.10
N ARG A 13 -8.67 -14.54 -15.38
CA ARG A 13 -9.87 -14.91 -14.64
C ARG A 13 -10.07 -13.98 -13.44
N ILE A 14 -11.18 -13.25 -13.43
CA ILE A 14 -11.51 -12.25 -12.37
C ILE A 14 -12.49 -12.81 -11.34
N PHE A 15 -13.44 -13.67 -11.79
CA PHE A 15 -14.51 -14.15 -10.94
C PHE A 15 -14.33 -15.63 -10.57
N PHE A 16 -14.15 -15.90 -9.29
CA PHE A 16 -13.98 -17.23 -8.72
C PHE A 16 -15.19 -17.55 -7.83
N PHE A 17 -16.14 -18.30 -8.38
CA PHE A 17 -17.37 -18.71 -7.67
C PHE A 17 -17.43 -20.22 -7.39
N ASP A 18 -16.44 -20.99 -7.83
CA ASP A 18 -16.52 -22.46 -7.87
C ASP A 18 -16.41 -23.08 -6.47
N ASP A 19 -15.57 -22.51 -5.61
CA ASP A 19 -15.33 -23.06 -4.26
C ASP A 19 -15.46 -21.97 -3.19
N VAL A 20 -16.52 -22.08 -2.38
CA VAL A 20 -16.77 -21.16 -1.26
C VAL A 20 -15.67 -21.21 -0.20
N ASN A 21 -14.95 -22.32 -0.07
CA ASN A 21 -13.87 -22.47 0.90
C ASN A 21 -12.54 -21.88 0.41
N SER A 22 -12.40 -21.64 -0.89
CA SER A 22 -11.22 -21.03 -1.49
C SER A 22 -10.95 -19.63 -0.90
N LYS A 23 -9.67 -19.30 -0.74
CA LYS A 23 -9.23 -17.95 -0.40
C LYS A 23 -9.59 -16.94 -1.52
N GLN A 24 -9.69 -17.40 -2.75
CA GLN A 24 -9.97 -16.58 -3.93
C GLN A 24 -11.48 -16.41 -4.21
N TYR A 25 -12.36 -16.98 -3.37
CA TYR A 25 -13.81 -16.87 -3.58
C TYR A 25 -14.24 -15.41 -3.61
N PHE A 26 -14.93 -15.03 -4.69
CA PHE A 26 -15.24 -13.63 -5.03
C PHE A 26 -15.87 -12.85 -3.87
N PHE A 27 -16.93 -13.36 -3.26
CA PHE A 27 -17.61 -12.62 -2.18
C PHE A 27 -16.75 -12.46 -0.92
N LYS A 28 -15.90 -13.43 -0.59
CA LYS A 28 -14.96 -13.27 0.53
C LYS A 28 -13.96 -12.15 0.24
N GLN A 29 -13.37 -12.14 -0.95
CA GLN A 29 -12.40 -11.12 -1.35
C GLN A 29 -13.05 -9.75 -1.46
N PHE A 30 -14.24 -9.67 -2.04
CA PHE A 30 -14.99 -8.42 -2.16
C PHE A 30 -15.31 -7.81 -0.80
N LEU A 31 -15.88 -8.60 0.13
CA LEU A 31 -16.22 -8.11 1.47
C LEU A 31 -14.97 -7.76 2.28
N ALA A 32 -13.95 -8.61 2.27
CA ALA A 32 -12.69 -8.34 2.95
C ALA A 32 -12.04 -7.06 2.42
N GLY A 33 -12.00 -6.89 1.09
CA GLY A 33 -11.50 -5.68 0.46
C GLY A 33 -12.30 -4.43 0.82
N ALA A 34 -13.64 -4.51 0.82
CA ALA A 34 -14.50 -3.39 1.18
C ALA A 34 -14.27 -2.92 2.63
N PHE A 35 -14.23 -3.84 3.59
CA PHE A 35 -13.97 -3.50 4.99
C PHE A 35 -12.53 -2.99 5.20
N THR A 36 -11.55 -3.59 4.54
CA THR A 36 -10.16 -3.10 4.59
C THR A 36 -10.06 -1.68 4.03
N MET A 37 -10.72 -1.38 2.90
CA MET A 37 -10.71 -0.04 2.31
C MET A 37 -11.39 1.00 3.22
N ILE A 38 -12.49 0.64 3.88
CA ILE A 38 -13.14 1.52 4.87
C ILE A 38 -12.18 1.84 6.02
N ALA A 39 -11.50 0.82 6.55
CA ALA A 39 -10.53 0.99 7.63
C ALA A 39 -9.33 1.83 7.19
N MET A 40 -8.71 1.51 6.06
CA MET A 40 -7.56 2.23 5.52
C MET A 40 -7.88 3.70 5.20
N THR A 41 -9.04 3.96 4.59
CA THR A 41 -9.39 5.32 4.17
C THR A 41 -9.88 6.18 5.34
N GLY A 42 -10.60 5.57 6.30
CA GLY A 42 -11.26 6.30 7.39
C GLY A 42 -10.49 6.33 8.71
N LEU A 43 -9.58 5.40 8.95
CA LEU A 43 -8.89 5.25 10.24
C LEU A 43 -7.36 5.39 10.13
N ASP A 44 -6.82 5.37 8.92
CA ASP A 44 -5.40 5.56 8.70
C ASP A 44 -5.01 7.03 8.84
N GLN A 45 -4.01 7.30 9.69
CA GLN A 45 -3.57 8.66 10.00
C GLN A 45 -3.01 9.39 8.77
N ASP A 46 -2.29 8.71 7.89
CA ASP A 46 -1.72 9.32 6.68
C ASP A 46 -2.82 9.77 5.72
N MET A 47 -3.80 8.90 5.47
CA MET A 47 -4.95 9.23 4.61
C MET A 47 -5.81 10.33 5.20
N MET A 48 -6.07 10.31 6.51
CA MET A 48 -6.86 11.32 7.18
C MET A 48 -6.18 12.68 7.20
N GLN A 49 -4.87 12.77 7.43
CA GLN A 49 -4.14 14.04 7.36
C GLN A 49 -4.25 14.70 5.99
N ARG A 50 -4.16 13.94 4.91
CA ARG A 50 -4.33 14.45 3.54
C ARG A 50 -5.74 14.98 3.30
N ASN A 51 -6.75 14.23 3.75
CA ASN A 51 -8.15 14.63 3.61
C ASN A 51 -8.50 15.88 4.44
N LEU A 52 -7.97 15.98 5.67
CA LEU A 52 -8.17 17.14 6.54
C LEU A 52 -7.44 18.40 6.06
N SER A 53 -6.44 18.28 5.19
CA SER A 53 -5.76 19.43 4.58
C SER A 53 -6.56 20.09 3.47
N CYS A 54 -7.66 19.49 3.03
CA CYS A 54 -8.56 20.09 2.03
C CYS A 54 -9.30 21.31 2.60
N LYS A 55 -9.62 22.27 1.73
CA LYS A 55 -10.23 23.55 2.09
C LYS A 55 -11.58 23.40 2.80
N ASN A 56 -12.37 22.42 2.42
CA ASN A 56 -13.70 22.15 2.97
C ASN A 56 -14.08 20.68 2.81
N PHE A 57 -15.17 20.28 3.47
CA PHE A 57 -15.66 18.90 3.46
C PHE A 57 -16.00 18.37 2.04
N LYS A 58 -16.60 19.22 1.20
CA LYS A 58 -16.96 18.82 -0.19
C LYS A 58 -15.73 18.54 -1.04
N ASP A 59 -14.68 19.35 -0.88
CA ASP A 59 -13.41 19.14 -1.59
C ASP A 59 -12.71 17.89 -1.09
N SER A 60 -12.76 17.61 0.22
CA SER A 60 -12.24 16.36 0.79
C SER A 60 -12.96 15.13 0.22
N GLN A 61 -14.30 15.13 0.18
CA GLN A 61 -15.07 14.05 -0.43
C GLN A 61 -14.75 13.88 -1.92
N LYS A 62 -14.68 14.96 -2.67
CA LYS A 62 -14.33 14.93 -4.09
C LYS A 62 -12.92 14.35 -4.30
N ASN A 63 -11.96 14.76 -3.47
CA ASN A 63 -10.61 14.23 -3.50
C ASN A 63 -10.60 12.72 -3.26
N MET A 64 -11.29 12.22 -2.24
CA MET A 64 -11.38 10.79 -1.94
C MET A 64 -11.99 10.01 -3.12
N ILE A 65 -13.14 10.44 -3.64
CA ILE A 65 -13.80 9.75 -4.76
C ILE A 65 -12.91 9.74 -6.00
N THR A 66 -12.31 10.87 -6.35
CA THR A 66 -11.42 10.98 -7.51
C THR A 66 -10.19 10.09 -7.34
N SER A 67 -9.60 10.05 -6.14
CA SER A 67 -8.45 9.20 -5.83
C SER A 67 -8.78 7.72 -5.98
N VAL A 68 -9.92 7.26 -5.46
CA VAL A 68 -10.35 5.86 -5.58
C VAL A 68 -10.59 5.46 -7.04
N ILE A 69 -11.27 6.32 -7.81
CA ILE A 69 -11.49 6.08 -9.24
C ILE A 69 -10.16 6.02 -10.00
N SER A 70 -9.26 6.96 -9.74
CA SER A 70 -7.93 6.98 -10.37
C SER A 70 -7.12 5.75 -10.00
N GLN A 71 -7.15 5.35 -8.73
CA GLN A 71 -6.47 4.16 -8.24
C GLN A 71 -6.97 2.88 -8.92
N PHE A 72 -8.28 2.77 -9.17
CA PHE A 72 -8.84 1.62 -9.90
C PHE A 72 -8.20 1.46 -11.28
N PHE A 73 -8.10 2.54 -12.06
CA PHE A 73 -7.47 2.48 -13.39
C PHE A 73 -5.98 2.17 -13.33
N VAL A 74 -5.27 2.76 -12.35
CA VAL A 74 -3.83 2.49 -12.17
C VAL A 74 -3.60 1.03 -11.80
N ILE A 75 -4.38 0.47 -10.87
CA ILE A 75 -4.28 -0.95 -10.49
C ILE A 75 -4.56 -1.84 -11.71
N LEU A 76 -5.59 -1.55 -12.49
CA LEU A 76 -5.89 -2.31 -13.70
C LEU A 76 -4.72 -2.32 -14.68
N LEU A 77 -4.09 -1.17 -14.92
CA LEU A 77 -2.91 -1.07 -15.78
C LEU A 77 -1.73 -1.91 -15.25
N PHE A 78 -1.47 -1.88 -13.94
CA PHE A 78 -0.41 -2.69 -13.33
C PHE A 78 -0.73 -4.19 -13.38
N LEU A 79 -1.99 -4.60 -13.22
CA LEU A 79 -2.38 -6.00 -13.39
C LEU A 79 -2.17 -6.47 -14.82
N MET A 80 -2.55 -5.67 -15.81
CA MET A 80 -2.29 -5.97 -17.22
C MET A 80 -0.78 -6.07 -17.49
N LEU A 81 0.01 -5.15 -16.94
CA LEU A 81 1.47 -5.21 -17.06
C LEU A 81 2.02 -6.49 -16.39
N GLY A 82 1.50 -6.87 -15.22
CA GLY A 82 1.89 -8.11 -14.54
C GLY A 82 1.70 -9.35 -15.42
N VAL A 83 0.53 -9.49 -16.05
CA VAL A 83 0.27 -10.60 -16.99
C VAL A 83 1.28 -10.62 -18.13
N LEU A 84 1.56 -9.45 -18.72
CA LEU A 84 2.54 -9.35 -19.82
C LEU A 84 3.96 -9.72 -19.38
N LEU A 85 4.36 -9.32 -18.16
CA LEU A 85 5.66 -9.68 -17.61
C LEU A 85 5.79 -11.19 -17.39
N TYR A 86 4.74 -11.85 -16.90
CA TYR A 86 4.73 -13.31 -16.75
C TYR A 86 4.79 -14.04 -18.09
N ILE A 87 4.04 -13.58 -19.10
CA ILE A 87 4.11 -14.14 -20.45
C ILE A 87 5.52 -13.94 -21.05
N PHE A 88 6.11 -12.75 -20.86
CA PHE A 88 7.46 -12.47 -21.31
C PHE A 88 8.48 -13.37 -20.61
N ALA A 89 8.38 -13.53 -19.29
CA ALA A 89 9.25 -14.39 -18.51
C ALA A 89 9.19 -15.86 -18.96
N ALA A 90 7.97 -16.37 -19.22
CA ALA A 90 7.77 -17.71 -19.73
C ALA A 90 8.45 -17.90 -21.11
N ASN A 91 8.31 -16.94 -22.00
CA ASN A 91 8.92 -16.99 -23.33
C ASN A 91 10.47 -16.90 -23.29
N GLN A 92 11.02 -16.19 -22.30
CA GLN A 92 12.47 -16.03 -22.10
C GLN A 92 13.06 -17.07 -21.13
N GLN A 93 12.24 -18.00 -20.62
CA GLN A 93 12.63 -19.02 -19.64
C GLN A 93 13.25 -18.41 -18.35
N ILE A 94 12.75 -17.22 -17.95
CA ILE A 94 13.18 -16.53 -16.75
C ILE A 94 12.46 -17.15 -15.55
N ALA A 95 13.22 -17.78 -14.66
CA ALA A 95 12.72 -18.29 -13.38
C ALA A 95 12.96 -17.25 -12.28
N VAL A 96 11.93 -16.98 -11.47
CA VAL A 96 12.01 -16.15 -10.27
C VAL A 96 11.52 -16.94 -9.06
N GLU A 97 12.18 -16.77 -7.92
CA GLU A 97 11.76 -17.42 -6.69
C GLU A 97 10.56 -16.70 -6.05
N LYS A 98 10.53 -15.37 -6.17
CA LYS A 98 9.44 -14.53 -5.64
C LYS A 98 8.84 -13.70 -6.76
N SER A 99 7.51 -13.59 -6.77
CA SER A 99 6.76 -12.77 -7.74
C SER A 99 7.22 -11.30 -7.76
N ASP A 100 7.64 -10.77 -6.59
CA ASP A 100 8.07 -9.37 -6.44
C ASP A 100 9.38 -9.08 -7.18
N GLU A 101 10.19 -10.10 -7.50
CA GLU A 101 11.47 -9.97 -8.19
C GLU A 101 11.31 -9.88 -9.72
N LEU A 102 10.16 -10.29 -10.25
CA LEU A 102 9.96 -10.40 -11.70
C LEU A 102 10.10 -9.04 -12.41
N PHE A 103 9.40 -8.03 -11.95
CA PHE A 103 9.44 -6.72 -12.58
C PHE A 103 10.83 -6.05 -12.48
N PRO A 104 11.48 -5.97 -11.30
CA PRO A 104 12.86 -5.49 -11.21
C PRO A 104 13.81 -6.23 -12.13
N LEU A 105 13.76 -7.56 -12.15
CA LEU A 105 14.65 -8.40 -12.95
C LEU A 105 14.50 -8.11 -14.46
N ILE A 106 13.27 -8.01 -14.96
CA ILE A 106 13.02 -7.71 -16.37
C ILE A 106 13.40 -6.27 -16.70
N ALA A 107 13.04 -5.31 -15.82
CA ALA A 107 13.29 -3.89 -16.08
C ALA A 107 14.78 -3.51 -16.05
N THR A 108 15.57 -4.15 -15.18
CA THR A 108 17.01 -3.87 -15.01
C THR A 108 17.91 -4.88 -15.72
N GLY A 109 17.33 -5.97 -16.22
CA GLY A 109 18.04 -6.95 -17.05
C GLY A 109 18.37 -6.40 -18.45
N ASN A 110 19.16 -7.14 -19.18
CA ASN A 110 19.58 -6.75 -20.55
C ASN A 110 18.49 -7.04 -21.61
N TYR A 111 17.22 -7.12 -21.23
CA TYR A 111 16.09 -7.40 -22.13
C TYR A 111 15.61 -6.16 -22.87
N PHE A 112 15.86 -4.98 -22.34
CA PHE A 112 15.44 -3.68 -22.86
C PHE A 112 16.62 -2.70 -22.90
N PRO A 113 16.52 -1.59 -23.65
CA PRO A 113 17.52 -0.53 -23.60
C PRO A 113 17.74 -0.03 -22.17
N ALA A 114 18.99 0.32 -21.83
CA ALA A 114 19.39 0.73 -20.47
C ALA A 114 18.51 1.85 -19.87
N ILE A 115 17.93 2.71 -20.72
CA ILE A 115 17.04 3.79 -20.29
C ILE A 115 15.80 3.27 -19.52
N VAL A 116 15.29 2.08 -19.86
CA VAL A 116 14.13 1.46 -19.18
C VAL A 116 14.50 1.14 -17.73
N GLY A 117 15.66 0.51 -17.51
CA GLY A 117 16.15 0.21 -16.17
C GLY A 117 16.42 1.46 -15.35
N ILE A 118 17.00 2.50 -15.95
CA ILE A 118 17.25 3.78 -15.28
C ILE A 118 15.94 4.43 -14.85
N LEU A 119 14.97 4.53 -15.74
CA LEU A 119 13.66 5.12 -15.44
C LEU A 119 12.89 4.30 -14.39
N PHE A 120 12.99 2.97 -14.46
CA PHE A 120 12.42 2.07 -13.46
C PHE A 120 13.00 2.34 -12.06
N ILE A 121 14.33 2.41 -11.92
CA ILE A 121 15.00 2.67 -10.64
C ILE A 121 14.62 4.05 -10.10
N ILE A 122 14.64 5.09 -10.94
CA ILE A 122 14.23 6.44 -10.53
C ILE A 122 12.79 6.46 -10.05
N GLY A 123 11.87 5.81 -10.77
CA GLY A 123 10.47 5.69 -10.40
C GLY A 123 10.28 4.94 -9.08
N LEU A 124 10.98 3.83 -8.91
CA LEU A 124 10.96 3.02 -7.68
C LEU A 124 11.45 3.81 -6.47
N ILE A 125 12.60 4.48 -6.58
CA ILE A 125 13.15 5.31 -5.50
C ILE A 125 12.20 6.47 -5.17
N SER A 126 11.64 7.14 -6.17
CA SER A 126 10.70 8.25 -5.98
C SER A 126 9.43 7.80 -5.25
N SER A 127 8.88 6.65 -5.64
CA SER A 127 7.70 6.06 -5.00
C SER A 127 7.99 5.66 -3.55
N ALA A 128 9.10 4.96 -3.32
CA ALA A 128 9.52 4.54 -1.98
C ALA A 128 9.77 5.74 -1.06
N TYR A 129 10.43 6.79 -1.55
CA TYR A 129 10.67 8.02 -0.78
C TYR A 129 9.36 8.72 -0.39
N SER A 130 8.43 8.84 -1.32
CA SER A 130 7.12 9.44 -1.07
C SER A 130 6.33 8.67 -0.01
N ALA A 131 6.24 7.35 -0.14
CA ALA A 131 5.51 6.50 0.80
C ALA A 131 6.14 6.50 2.19
N ALA A 132 7.48 6.34 2.26
CA ALA A 132 8.20 6.33 3.53
C ALA A 132 8.11 7.68 4.25
N GLY A 133 8.25 8.80 3.52
CA GLY A 133 8.12 10.14 4.08
C GLY A 133 6.74 10.42 4.66
N SER A 134 5.70 9.97 3.98
CA SER A 134 4.31 10.10 4.42
C SER A 134 4.05 9.29 5.69
N ALA A 135 4.40 8.01 5.69
CA ALA A 135 4.25 7.13 6.84
C ALA A 135 5.04 7.64 8.06
N LEU A 136 6.28 8.07 7.86
CA LEU A 136 7.11 8.64 8.92
C LEU A 136 6.51 9.91 9.52
N THR A 137 5.92 10.77 8.69
CA THR A 137 5.24 11.98 9.14
C THR A 137 3.99 11.64 9.96
N ALA A 138 3.18 10.68 9.51
CA ALA A 138 2.00 10.22 10.22
C ALA A 138 2.37 9.63 11.60
N LEU A 139 3.34 8.73 11.65
CA LEU A 139 3.85 8.14 12.92
C LEU A 139 4.39 9.21 13.86
N THR A 140 5.17 10.18 13.34
CA THR A 140 5.72 11.28 14.13
C THR A 140 4.60 12.13 14.71
N THR A 141 3.56 12.43 13.92
CA THR A 141 2.43 13.25 14.36
C THR A 141 1.63 12.54 15.44
N SER A 142 1.20 11.31 15.21
CA SER A 142 0.45 10.52 16.17
C SER A 142 1.23 10.39 17.50
N PHE A 143 2.50 10.01 17.45
CA PHE A 143 3.28 9.85 18.66
C PHE A 143 3.46 11.17 19.41
N THR A 144 3.71 12.27 18.70
CA THR A 144 3.94 13.58 19.32
C THR A 144 2.65 14.14 19.93
N VAL A 145 1.53 14.03 19.20
CA VAL A 145 0.26 14.65 19.61
C VAL A 145 -0.50 13.77 20.59
N ASP A 146 -0.66 12.47 20.25
CA ASP A 146 -1.55 11.58 20.99
C ASP A 146 -0.88 10.94 22.20
N ILE A 147 0.42 10.60 22.10
CA ILE A 147 1.14 9.92 23.18
C ILE A 147 1.87 10.92 24.10
N LEU A 148 2.68 11.82 23.53
CA LEU A 148 3.45 12.77 24.34
C LEU A 148 2.64 14.00 24.77
N GLY A 149 1.56 14.32 24.05
CA GLY A 149 0.70 15.48 24.29
C GLY A 149 1.40 16.81 24.01
N THR A 150 0.69 17.74 23.40
CA THR A 150 1.20 19.07 23.04
C THR A 150 0.55 20.21 23.86
N LYS A 151 -0.53 19.91 24.59
CA LYS A 151 -1.28 20.90 25.37
C LYS A 151 -0.39 21.55 26.44
N GLY A 152 -0.40 22.88 26.50
CA GLY A 152 0.35 23.66 27.47
C GLY A 152 1.86 23.79 27.19
N LYS A 153 2.37 23.26 26.10
CA LYS A 153 3.77 23.39 25.69
C LYS A 153 3.96 24.57 24.73
N SER A 154 5.10 25.26 24.83
CA SER A 154 5.46 26.30 23.87
C SER A 154 5.71 25.68 22.48
N GLU A 155 5.47 26.45 21.42
CA GLU A 155 5.69 26.02 20.04
C GLU A 155 7.13 25.52 19.79
N GLU A 156 8.11 26.21 20.34
CA GLU A 156 9.53 25.82 20.24
C GLU A 156 9.77 24.44 20.86
N THR A 157 9.17 24.17 22.01
CA THR A 157 9.27 22.85 22.68
C THR A 157 8.63 21.76 21.85
N VAL A 158 7.46 22.02 21.28
CA VAL A 158 6.75 21.07 20.39
C VAL A 158 7.58 20.76 19.15
N VAL A 159 8.20 21.75 18.52
CA VAL A 159 9.07 21.56 17.34
C VAL A 159 10.30 20.71 17.70
N LYS A 160 10.96 21.00 18.82
CA LYS A 160 12.11 20.21 19.29
C LYS A 160 11.72 18.75 19.58
N MET A 161 10.58 18.57 20.23
CA MET A 161 10.04 17.25 20.56
C MET A 161 9.72 16.46 19.28
N ARG A 162 9.03 17.08 18.32
CA ARG A 162 8.68 16.48 17.02
C ARG A 162 9.94 16.04 16.25
N LYS A 163 11.00 16.85 16.22
CA LYS A 163 12.25 16.47 15.57
C LYS A 163 12.90 15.23 16.20
N LYS A 164 12.91 15.14 17.53
CA LYS A 164 13.44 13.96 18.25
C LYS A 164 12.61 12.71 17.96
N VAL A 165 11.28 12.85 18.01
CA VAL A 165 10.35 11.77 17.70
C VAL A 165 10.53 11.30 16.24
N HIS A 166 10.67 12.24 15.31
CA HIS A 166 10.88 11.93 13.89
C HIS A 166 12.13 11.08 13.66
N ILE A 167 13.24 11.44 14.28
CA ILE A 167 14.49 10.65 14.20
C ILE A 167 14.27 9.27 14.85
N GLY A 168 13.65 9.21 16.03
CA GLY A 168 13.34 7.96 16.69
C GLY A 168 12.47 7.04 15.85
N MET A 169 11.40 7.58 15.24
CA MET A 169 10.52 6.81 14.34
C MET A 169 11.24 6.36 13.08
N ALA A 170 12.13 7.17 12.51
CA ALA A 170 12.95 6.77 11.37
C ALA A 170 13.84 5.56 11.71
N VAL A 171 14.46 5.54 12.88
CA VAL A 171 15.26 4.41 13.36
C VAL A 171 14.39 3.16 13.55
N VAL A 172 13.24 3.29 14.22
CA VAL A 172 12.30 2.18 14.43
C VAL A 172 11.84 1.62 13.09
N MET A 173 11.47 2.48 12.14
CA MET A 173 11.04 2.05 10.80
C MET A 173 12.17 1.31 10.06
N GLY A 174 13.41 1.82 10.13
CA GLY A 174 14.57 1.15 9.54
C GLY A 174 14.82 -0.25 10.14
N ILE A 175 14.75 -0.37 11.46
CA ILE A 175 14.87 -1.67 12.16
C ILE A 175 13.73 -2.60 11.74
N THR A 176 12.49 -2.10 11.68
CA THR A 176 11.33 -2.90 11.29
C THR A 176 11.48 -3.44 9.87
N ILE A 177 11.92 -2.61 8.92
CA ILE A 177 12.17 -3.03 7.53
C ILE A 177 13.26 -4.11 7.50
N PHE A 178 14.35 -3.91 8.24
CA PHE A 178 15.46 -4.87 8.29
C PHE A 178 15.01 -6.22 8.86
N VAL A 179 14.30 -6.22 10.00
CA VAL A 179 13.77 -7.44 10.62
C VAL A 179 12.76 -8.13 9.70
N PHE A 180 11.86 -7.36 9.07
CA PHE A 180 10.90 -7.89 8.11
C PHE A 180 11.59 -8.58 6.94
N ASN A 181 12.62 -7.96 6.38
CA ASN A 181 13.40 -8.56 5.27
C ASN A 181 14.08 -9.86 5.66
N LEU A 182 14.55 -9.99 6.91
CA LEU A 182 15.16 -11.25 7.41
C LEU A 182 14.16 -12.38 7.64
N LEU A 183 12.92 -12.03 8.04
CA LEU A 183 11.92 -13.01 8.46
C LEU A 183 10.92 -13.37 7.37
N ASN A 184 10.76 -12.51 6.36
CA ASN A 184 9.72 -12.67 5.35
C ASN A 184 10.19 -13.56 4.20
N ASN A 185 9.52 -14.71 4.05
CA ASN A 185 9.74 -15.66 2.95
C ASN A 185 8.59 -15.69 1.94
N THR A 186 7.59 -14.81 2.10
CA THR A 186 6.43 -14.69 1.20
C THR A 186 6.51 -13.41 0.37
N SER A 187 5.59 -13.25 -0.58
CA SER A 187 5.41 -11.97 -1.27
C SER A 187 5.17 -10.85 -0.26
N VAL A 188 5.79 -9.70 -0.46
CA VAL A 188 5.67 -8.54 0.43
C VAL A 188 4.21 -8.08 0.53
N ILE A 189 3.47 -8.11 -0.58
CA ILE A 189 2.06 -7.70 -0.60
C ILE A 189 1.18 -8.63 0.24
N ASP A 190 1.42 -9.94 0.18
CA ASP A 190 0.69 -10.93 0.98
C ASP A 190 0.95 -10.74 2.46
N ALA A 191 2.22 -10.53 2.84
CA ALA A 191 2.59 -10.27 4.23
C ALA A 191 1.93 -8.98 4.76
N VAL A 192 1.91 -7.91 3.97
CA VAL A 192 1.24 -6.64 4.33
C VAL A 192 -0.26 -6.85 4.53
N TYR A 193 -0.95 -7.58 3.63
CA TYR A 193 -2.38 -7.85 3.79
C TYR A 193 -2.69 -8.73 5.01
N ILE A 194 -1.85 -9.71 5.31
CA ILE A 194 -1.99 -10.53 6.52
C ILE A 194 -1.87 -9.64 7.77
N LEU A 195 -0.83 -8.83 7.87
CA LEU A 195 -0.64 -7.91 8.99
C LEU A 195 -1.78 -6.89 9.10
N ALA A 196 -2.22 -6.33 7.98
CA ALA A 196 -3.34 -5.40 7.92
C ALA A 196 -4.65 -6.05 8.42
N SER A 197 -4.90 -7.31 8.06
CA SER A 197 -6.11 -8.02 8.49
C SER A 197 -6.18 -8.20 9.99
N TYR A 198 -5.05 -8.44 10.65
CA TYR A 198 -4.98 -8.57 12.11
C TYR A 198 -5.19 -7.23 12.85
N THR A 199 -4.83 -6.12 12.23
CA THR A 199 -4.90 -4.79 12.86
C THR A 199 -6.19 -4.04 12.51
N TYR A 200 -6.57 -4.02 11.24
CA TYR A 200 -7.72 -3.21 10.79
C TYR A 200 -9.07 -3.77 11.23
N GLY A 201 -9.21 -5.08 11.37
CA GLY A 201 -10.44 -5.69 11.87
C GLY A 201 -10.81 -5.20 13.28
N PRO A 202 -9.94 -5.41 14.27
CA PRO A 202 -10.17 -4.91 15.64
C PRO A 202 -10.32 -3.39 15.73
N ILE A 203 -9.52 -2.61 14.99
CA ILE A 203 -9.59 -1.13 15.00
C ILE A 203 -10.94 -0.68 14.45
N LEU A 204 -11.39 -1.23 13.30
CA LEU A 204 -12.68 -0.89 12.72
C LEU A 204 -13.83 -1.29 13.66
N GLY A 205 -13.74 -2.45 14.30
CA GLY A 205 -14.74 -2.91 15.29
C GLY A 205 -14.85 -1.97 16.49
N LEU A 206 -13.73 -1.58 17.08
CA LEU A 206 -13.68 -0.61 18.19
C LEU A 206 -14.25 0.75 17.79
N PHE A 207 -13.90 1.24 16.62
CA PHE A 207 -14.35 2.53 16.13
C PHE A 207 -15.86 2.51 15.85
N ALA A 208 -16.37 1.46 15.18
CA ALA A 208 -17.79 1.28 14.93
C ALA A 208 -18.57 1.17 16.26
N PHE A 209 -18.06 0.40 17.23
CA PHE A 209 -18.66 0.30 18.55
C PHE A 209 -18.74 1.69 19.23
N GLY A 210 -17.67 2.48 19.21
CA GLY A 210 -17.64 3.82 19.81
C GLY A 210 -18.60 4.83 19.15
N ILE A 211 -18.92 4.64 17.86
CA ILE A 211 -19.91 5.50 17.16
C ILE A 211 -21.34 5.08 17.40
N PHE A 212 -21.63 3.78 17.34
CA PHE A 212 -22.99 3.27 17.31
C PHE A 212 -23.54 2.83 18.68
N MET A 213 -22.65 2.52 19.63
CA MET A 213 -23.03 2.11 20.98
C MET A 213 -22.79 3.27 21.95
N LYS A 214 -23.87 3.91 22.37
CA LYS A 214 -23.85 4.95 23.42
C LYS A 214 -23.95 4.33 24.81
#